data_ae3fd5d4f95a0425fa188735318ef0ab
#
_entry.id   ae3fd5d4f95a0425fa188735318ef0ab
#
_cell.length_a   1.000
_cell.length_b   1.000
_cell.length_c   1.000
_cell.angle_alpha   90.00
_cell.angle_beta   90.00
_cell.angle_gamma   90.00
#
_symmetry.space_group_name_H-M   'P 1'
#
loop_
_entity.id
_entity.type
_entity.pdbx_description
1 polymer ?
#
loop_
_entity_poly.entity_id
_entity_poly.type
_entity_poly.pdbx_seq_one_letter_code
_entity_poly.pdbx_strand_id
1 'polypeptide(L)'
;KPILTYADGLYKIINVYRKNIKLVDVNYVIPISDNDLNYYNYNILDTLIFENHSCIQVAFDPIQPGSNTFKGYMWITDTSFAVKSVVMHMDKSANINFVNKFELSQNFEEGILHKFLPAKNMLYLDISIPEIKKTGAIVKKTTLYKDAIVNNNEIDTAFNKKRIDPNSIPMDTTGWASKRLG
;
A
#
# COMPACT_ATOMS: atom_id res chain seq x y z
N LYS A 1 11.60 8.32 19.73
CA LYS A 1 11.74 6.90 19.29
C LYS A 1 10.46 6.27 18.71
N PRO A 2 9.21 6.50 19.21
CA PRO A 2 8.03 5.83 18.66
C PRO A 2 7.76 6.13 17.17
N ILE A 3 7.87 7.39 16.75
CA ILE A 3 7.57 7.81 15.35
C ILE A 3 8.45 7.09 14.33
N LEU A 4 9.72 6.86 14.63
CA LEU A 4 10.66 6.16 13.74
C LEU A 4 10.26 4.68 13.55
N THR A 5 9.76 4.03 14.60
CA THR A 5 9.29 2.63 14.52
C THR A 5 8.05 2.51 13.63
N TYR A 6 7.14 3.51 13.67
CA TYR A 6 6.00 3.58 12.75
C TYR A 6 6.46 3.87 11.32
N ALA A 7 7.46 4.74 11.15
CA ALA A 7 8.01 5.08 9.84
C ALA A 7 8.68 3.88 9.16
N ASP A 8 9.43 3.04 9.88
CA ASP A 8 10.09 1.86 9.31
C ASP A 8 9.10 0.88 8.65
N GLY A 9 7.91 0.74 9.20
CA GLY A 9 6.82 -0.03 8.57
C GLY A 9 6.33 0.56 7.24
N LEU A 10 6.42 1.89 7.09
CA LEU A 10 5.93 2.62 5.91
C LEU A 10 6.91 2.59 4.74
N TYR A 11 8.19 2.36 4.99
CA TYR A 11 9.20 2.20 3.93
C TYR A 11 9.14 0.83 3.26
N LYS A 12 8.48 -0.15 3.89
CA LYS A 12 8.30 -1.46 3.27
C LYS A 12 7.43 -1.35 2.02
N ILE A 13 7.82 -2.08 0.98
CA ILE A 13 7.01 -2.19 -0.23
C ILE A 13 5.76 -2.99 0.14
N ILE A 14 4.60 -2.36 0.03
CA ILE A 14 3.32 -3.04 0.18
C ILE A 14 3.06 -3.80 -1.12
N ASN A 15 2.90 -5.12 -1.01
CA ASN A 15 2.54 -5.97 -2.13
C ASN A 15 1.15 -6.56 -1.85
N VAL A 16 0.18 -6.20 -2.67
CA VAL A 16 -1.23 -6.62 -2.53
C VAL A 16 -1.46 -8.10 -2.84
N TYR A 17 -0.49 -8.80 -3.43
CA TYR A 17 -0.54 -10.26 -3.62
C TYR A 17 -0.05 -11.06 -2.42
N ARG A 18 0.37 -10.40 -1.32
CA ARG A 18 0.69 -11.10 -0.07
C ARG A 18 -0.60 -11.40 0.70
N LYS A 19 -0.57 -12.41 1.56
CA LYS A 19 -1.72 -12.77 2.41
C LYS A 19 -2.15 -11.64 3.35
N ASN A 20 -1.19 -10.90 3.90
CA ASN A 20 -1.44 -9.88 4.89
C ASN A 20 -0.53 -8.66 4.70
N ILE A 21 -1.04 -7.51 5.09
CA ILE A 21 -0.26 -6.30 5.34
C ILE A 21 -0.18 -6.08 6.85
N LYS A 22 1.03 -5.94 7.38
CA LYS A 22 1.22 -5.55 8.77
C LYS A 22 1.20 -4.02 8.88
N LEU A 23 0.16 -3.49 9.54
CA LEU A 23 0.04 -2.08 9.89
C LEU A 23 0.22 -1.94 11.39
N VAL A 24 1.23 -1.15 11.80
CA VAL A 24 1.64 -1.08 13.21
C VAL A 24 1.97 -2.48 13.71
N ASP A 25 1.21 -3.05 14.60
CA ASP A 25 1.39 -4.42 15.12
C ASP A 25 0.25 -5.38 14.74
N VAL A 26 -0.67 -4.93 13.87
CA VAL A 26 -1.85 -5.69 13.46
C VAL A 26 -1.69 -6.18 12.02
N ASN A 27 -2.01 -7.45 11.78
CA ASN A 27 -2.04 -8.02 10.45
C ASN A 27 -3.43 -7.82 9.83
N TYR A 28 -3.46 -7.24 8.63
CA TYR A 28 -4.67 -7.03 7.84
C TYR A 28 -4.70 -8.00 6.68
N VAL A 29 -5.81 -8.69 6.52
CA VAL A 29 -6.03 -9.61 5.37
C VAL A 29 -6.24 -8.77 4.12
N ILE A 30 -5.58 -9.17 3.03
CA ILE A 30 -5.71 -8.51 1.73
C ILE A 30 -6.81 -9.19 0.91
N PRO A 31 -7.62 -8.43 0.13
CA PRO A 31 -8.74 -8.99 -0.64
C PRO A 31 -8.33 -9.83 -1.87
N ILE A 32 -7.05 -10.14 -2.06
CA ILE A 32 -6.52 -10.95 -3.17
C ILE A 32 -5.79 -12.18 -2.61
N SER A 33 -6.00 -12.49 -1.34
CA SER A 33 -5.32 -13.63 -0.69
C SER A 33 -6.11 -14.94 -0.88
N ASP A 34 -5.42 -16.08 -0.77
CA ASP A 34 -6.04 -17.40 -0.93
C ASP A 34 -7.22 -17.70 0.04
N ASN A 35 -7.34 -16.94 1.12
CA ASN A 35 -8.39 -17.09 2.14
C ASN A 35 -9.35 -15.90 2.22
N ASP A 36 -9.37 -15.06 1.21
CA ASP A 36 -10.15 -13.83 1.16
C ASP A 36 -11.66 -14.03 1.26
N LEU A 37 -12.19 -15.12 0.69
CA LEU A 37 -13.63 -15.47 0.71
C LEU A 37 -14.20 -15.65 2.13
N ASN A 38 -13.36 -15.88 3.13
CA ASN A 38 -13.79 -15.95 4.53
C ASN A 38 -13.89 -14.57 5.20
N TYR A 39 -13.37 -13.53 4.55
CA TYR A 39 -13.26 -12.19 5.10
C TYR A 39 -14.00 -11.14 4.30
N TYR A 40 -14.25 -11.38 3.00
CA TYR A 40 -14.77 -10.40 2.08
C TYR A 40 -16.00 -10.88 1.31
N ASN A 41 -16.93 -9.95 1.10
CA ASN A 41 -17.96 -10.04 0.08
C ASN A 41 -17.48 -9.30 -1.17
N TYR A 42 -17.70 -9.90 -2.35
CA TYR A 42 -17.33 -9.31 -3.63
C TYR A 42 -18.57 -9.00 -4.47
N ASN A 43 -18.58 -7.81 -5.07
CA ASN A 43 -19.64 -7.38 -5.97
C ASN A 43 -19.04 -6.86 -7.27
N ILE A 44 -19.49 -7.38 -8.40
CA ILE A 44 -19.14 -6.81 -9.71
C ILE A 44 -19.92 -5.51 -9.87
N LEU A 45 -19.21 -4.40 -10.11
CA LEU A 45 -19.80 -3.08 -10.27
C LEU A 45 -19.98 -2.73 -11.73
N ASP A 46 -18.95 -2.95 -12.55
CA ASP A 46 -18.93 -2.52 -13.94
C ASP A 46 -17.94 -3.34 -14.77
N THR A 47 -18.06 -3.22 -16.10
CA THR A 47 -17.10 -3.78 -17.05
C THR A 47 -16.83 -2.72 -18.11
N LEU A 48 -15.56 -2.33 -18.24
CA LEU A 48 -15.18 -1.30 -19.21
C LEU A 48 -13.74 -1.51 -19.71
N ILE A 49 -13.40 -0.79 -20.76
CA ILE A 49 -12.03 -0.76 -21.27
C ILE A 49 -11.24 0.24 -20.44
N PHE A 50 -10.22 -0.24 -19.73
CA PHE A 50 -9.30 0.54 -18.93
C PHE A 50 -7.87 0.38 -19.46
N GLU A 51 -7.28 1.47 -20.00
CA GLU A 51 -5.94 1.47 -20.62
C GLU A 51 -5.75 0.32 -21.62
N ASN A 52 -6.62 0.20 -22.61
CA ASN A 52 -6.63 -0.82 -23.66
C ASN A 52 -6.86 -2.27 -23.21
N HIS A 53 -7.24 -2.50 -21.95
CA HIS A 53 -7.64 -3.81 -21.44
C HIS A 53 -9.12 -3.81 -21.12
N SER A 54 -9.84 -4.85 -21.52
CA SER A 54 -11.17 -5.11 -20.99
C SER A 54 -11.02 -5.54 -19.54
N CYS A 55 -11.65 -4.80 -18.62
CA CYS A 55 -11.52 -4.97 -17.19
C CYS A 55 -12.88 -5.04 -16.51
N ILE A 56 -12.95 -5.84 -15.47
CA ILE A 56 -14.10 -5.96 -14.58
C ILE A 56 -13.76 -5.20 -13.29
N GLN A 57 -14.63 -4.29 -12.88
CA GLN A 57 -14.53 -3.64 -11.58
C GLN A 57 -15.22 -4.48 -10.52
N VAL A 58 -14.45 -4.86 -9.51
CA VAL A 58 -14.94 -5.66 -8.38
C VAL A 58 -14.77 -4.85 -7.11
N ALA A 59 -15.89 -4.58 -6.43
CA ALA A 59 -15.86 -4.05 -5.07
C ALA A 59 -15.64 -5.20 -4.07
N PHE A 60 -14.98 -4.90 -2.99
CA PHE A 60 -14.81 -5.80 -1.85
C PHE A 60 -15.13 -5.08 -0.55
N ASP A 61 -15.94 -5.75 0.27
CA ASP A 61 -16.40 -5.26 1.56
C ASP A 61 -16.15 -6.32 2.63
N PRO A 62 -15.75 -5.95 3.87
CA PRO A 62 -15.64 -6.87 4.98
C PRO A 62 -16.96 -7.62 5.24
N ILE A 63 -16.91 -8.93 5.44
CA ILE A 63 -18.06 -9.72 5.92
C ILE A 63 -18.41 -9.26 7.33
N GLN A 64 -17.40 -9.05 8.17
CA GLN A 64 -17.57 -8.61 9.55
C GLN A 64 -17.04 -7.19 9.72
N PRO A 65 -17.90 -6.19 10.00
CA PRO A 65 -17.46 -4.84 10.32
C PRO A 65 -16.48 -4.81 11.50
N GLY A 66 -15.46 -3.97 11.41
CA GLY A 66 -14.44 -3.84 12.46
C GLY A 66 -13.36 -4.93 12.47
N SER A 67 -13.43 -5.90 11.57
CA SER A 67 -12.34 -6.88 11.38
C SER A 67 -11.09 -6.22 10.79
N ASN A 68 -9.96 -6.94 10.89
CA ASN A 68 -8.69 -6.48 10.33
C ASN A 68 -8.65 -6.69 8.80
N THR A 69 -9.48 -5.97 8.11
CA THR A 69 -9.71 -6.06 6.66
C THR A 69 -9.79 -4.66 6.05
N PHE A 70 -9.86 -4.61 4.74
CA PHE A 70 -9.99 -3.38 3.98
C PHE A 70 -11.35 -3.33 3.27
N LYS A 71 -11.75 -2.15 2.85
CA LYS A 71 -12.86 -1.93 1.95
C LYS A 71 -12.35 -1.21 0.71
N GLY A 72 -12.93 -1.49 -0.46
CA GLY A 72 -12.52 -0.82 -1.68
C GLY A 72 -12.96 -1.49 -2.96
N TYR A 73 -12.19 -1.30 -4.01
CA TYR A 73 -12.44 -1.91 -5.30
C TYR A 73 -11.13 -2.19 -6.03
N MET A 74 -11.20 -3.10 -6.99
CA MET A 74 -10.11 -3.46 -7.88
C MET A 74 -10.60 -3.59 -9.32
N TRP A 75 -9.72 -3.33 -10.25
CA TRP A 75 -9.88 -3.60 -11.67
C TRP A 75 -9.09 -4.84 -12.03
N ILE A 76 -9.78 -5.82 -12.57
CA ILE A 76 -9.21 -7.12 -12.97
C ILE A 76 -9.39 -7.27 -14.48
N THR A 77 -8.35 -7.65 -15.20
CA THR A 77 -8.47 -7.95 -16.63
C THR A 77 -9.33 -9.20 -16.83
N ASP A 78 -10.23 -9.16 -17.82
CA ASP A 78 -11.16 -10.27 -18.10
C ASP A 78 -10.49 -11.49 -18.76
N THR A 79 -9.31 -11.31 -19.33
CA THR A 79 -8.57 -12.35 -20.05
C THR A 79 -7.58 -13.11 -19.17
N SER A 80 -6.75 -12.39 -18.41
CA SER A 80 -5.69 -12.97 -17.58
C SER A 80 -6.03 -12.99 -16.09
N PHE A 81 -7.15 -12.38 -15.68
CA PHE A 81 -7.55 -12.17 -14.30
C PHE A 81 -6.48 -11.45 -13.44
N ALA A 82 -5.60 -10.74 -14.11
CA ALA A 82 -4.57 -9.96 -13.42
C ALA A 82 -5.18 -8.67 -12.86
N VAL A 83 -4.72 -8.27 -11.68
CA VAL A 83 -5.10 -6.99 -11.08
C VAL A 83 -4.40 -5.86 -11.83
N LYS A 84 -5.17 -4.97 -12.45
CA LYS A 84 -4.71 -3.77 -13.15
C LYS A 84 -4.58 -2.60 -12.18
N SER A 85 -5.50 -2.49 -11.24
CA SER A 85 -5.50 -1.46 -10.22
C SER A 85 -6.26 -1.94 -8.99
N VAL A 86 -5.84 -1.50 -7.82
CA VAL A 86 -6.57 -1.70 -6.58
C VAL A 86 -6.54 -0.43 -5.75
N VAL A 87 -7.68 -0.08 -5.18
CA VAL A 87 -7.83 0.99 -4.20
C VAL A 87 -8.45 0.41 -2.96
N MET A 88 -7.77 0.54 -1.84
CA MET A 88 -8.25 0.03 -0.56
C MET A 88 -8.07 1.04 0.56
N HIS A 89 -9.00 1.06 1.47
CA HIS A 89 -8.99 1.87 2.68
C HIS A 89 -9.48 1.03 3.86
N MET A 90 -9.14 1.46 5.05
CA MET A 90 -9.68 0.84 6.25
C MET A 90 -11.14 1.23 6.44
N ASP A 91 -11.93 0.28 6.91
CA ASP A 91 -13.29 0.58 7.36
C ASP A 91 -13.23 1.52 8.59
N LYS A 92 -14.16 2.47 8.66
CA LYS A 92 -14.28 3.39 9.78
C LYS A 92 -14.56 2.69 11.12
N SER A 93 -15.14 1.49 11.07
CA SER A 93 -15.37 0.63 12.24
C SER A 93 -14.14 -0.13 12.71
N ALA A 94 -13.09 -0.21 11.89
CA ALA A 94 -11.82 -0.83 12.27
C ALA A 94 -11.11 0.06 13.29
N ASN A 95 -11.19 -0.32 14.57
CA ASN A 95 -10.55 0.42 15.65
C ASN A 95 -9.07 0.06 15.74
N ILE A 96 -8.24 0.74 14.97
CA ILE A 96 -6.78 0.60 15.09
C ILE A 96 -6.26 1.70 15.99
N ASN A 97 -5.65 1.31 17.09
CA ASN A 97 -4.97 2.24 17.96
C ASN A 97 -4.06 3.16 17.14
N PHE A 98 -4.32 4.47 17.23
CA PHE A 98 -3.51 5.54 16.64
C PHE A 98 -3.57 5.72 15.12
N VAL A 99 -4.29 4.89 14.37
CA VAL A 99 -4.48 5.09 12.93
C VAL A 99 -5.87 5.66 12.67
N ASN A 100 -5.95 6.92 12.24
CA ASN A 100 -7.19 7.60 11.92
C ASN A 100 -7.67 7.27 10.51
N LYS A 101 -6.73 7.13 9.58
CA LYS A 101 -7.03 6.87 8.17
C LYS A 101 -5.87 6.13 7.50
N PHE A 102 -6.21 5.13 6.70
CA PHE A 102 -5.30 4.43 5.81
C PHE A 102 -5.96 4.32 4.43
N GLU A 103 -5.24 4.70 3.40
CA GLU A 103 -5.62 4.50 2.01
C GLU A 103 -4.40 4.02 1.22
N LEU A 104 -4.60 2.99 0.42
CA LEU A 104 -3.60 2.47 -0.51
C LEU A 104 -4.20 2.40 -1.91
N SER A 105 -3.51 2.96 -2.89
CA SER A 105 -3.78 2.74 -4.30
C SER A 105 -2.56 2.15 -4.96
N GLN A 106 -2.74 1.07 -5.70
CA GLN A 106 -1.66 0.41 -6.43
C GLN A 106 -2.10 0.15 -7.87
N ASN A 107 -1.32 0.62 -8.82
CA ASN A 107 -1.53 0.42 -10.25
C ASN A 107 -0.45 -0.50 -10.79
N PHE A 108 -0.85 -1.34 -11.74
CA PHE A 108 0.01 -2.28 -12.42
C PHE A 108 -0.04 -2.02 -13.92
N GLU A 109 1.09 -2.12 -14.58
CA GLU A 109 1.22 -2.03 -16.03
C GLU A 109 1.67 -3.36 -16.60
N GLU A 110 1.20 -3.64 -17.81
CA GLU A 110 1.64 -4.83 -18.54
C GLU A 110 3.09 -4.64 -18.96
N GLY A 111 3.94 -5.52 -18.48
CA GLY A 111 5.35 -5.55 -18.78
C GLY A 111 5.71 -6.66 -19.76
N ILE A 112 6.98 -7.05 -19.77
CA ILE A 112 7.50 -8.13 -20.59
C ILE A 112 6.78 -9.45 -20.26
N LEU A 113 6.52 -10.26 -21.26
CA LEU A 113 5.82 -11.56 -21.15
C LEU A 113 4.36 -11.44 -20.65
N HIS A 114 3.68 -10.34 -20.94
CA HIS A 114 2.28 -10.10 -20.53
C HIS A 114 2.06 -10.22 -19.01
N LYS A 115 3.09 -9.99 -18.22
CA LYS A 115 2.98 -9.95 -16.76
C LYS A 115 2.70 -8.54 -16.30
N PHE A 116 1.72 -8.40 -15.40
CA PHE A 116 1.41 -7.13 -14.76
C PHE A 116 2.40 -6.87 -13.61
N LEU A 117 3.12 -5.77 -13.72
CA LEU A 117 4.13 -5.35 -12.75
C LEU A 117 3.68 -4.07 -12.07
N PRO A 118 4.04 -3.85 -10.79
CA PRO A 118 3.73 -2.60 -10.12
C PRO A 118 4.31 -1.41 -10.89
N ALA A 119 3.46 -0.41 -11.19
CA ALA A 119 3.87 0.82 -11.86
C ALA A 119 3.84 2.01 -10.91
N LYS A 120 2.78 2.10 -10.10
CA LYS A 120 2.60 3.21 -9.17
C LYS A 120 1.91 2.76 -7.90
N ASN A 121 2.46 3.14 -6.75
CA ASN A 121 1.82 2.99 -5.44
C ASN A 121 1.64 4.35 -4.79
N MET A 122 0.47 4.59 -4.23
CA MET A 122 0.19 5.76 -3.41
C MET A 122 -0.32 5.28 -2.06
N LEU A 123 0.32 5.73 -1.00
CA LEU A 123 -0.06 5.47 0.38
C LEU A 123 -0.40 6.78 1.07
N TYR A 124 -1.56 6.82 1.71
CA TYR A 124 -1.95 7.86 2.64
C TYR A 124 -2.18 7.23 4.02
N LEU A 125 -1.55 7.78 5.02
CA LEU A 125 -1.71 7.35 6.40
C LEU A 125 -1.82 8.57 7.31
N ASP A 126 -2.87 8.60 8.12
CA ASP A 126 -3.08 9.57 9.18
C ASP A 126 -3.01 8.84 10.51
N ILE A 127 -2.08 9.24 11.36
CA ILE A 127 -1.84 8.64 12.68
C ILE A 127 -1.89 9.69 13.78
N SER A 128 -2.53 9.34 14.90
CA SER A 128 -2.46 10.09 16.15
C SER A 128 -1.26 9.65 16.97
N ILE A 129 -0.61 10.58 17.66
CA ILE A 129 0.50 10.26 18.57
C ILE A 129 -0.03 10.33 19.99
N PRO A 130 -0.19 9.18 20.70
CA PRO A 130 -0.89 9.13 21.97
C PRO A 130 -0.18 9.87 23.10
N GLU A 131 1.15 9.93 23.03
CA GLU A 131 1.99 10.56 24.05
C GLU A 131 1.93 12.08 24.03
N ILE A 132 1.42 12.66 22.95
CA ILE A 132 1.35 14.13 22.78
C ILE A 132 -0.09 14.49 22.42
N LYS A 133 -0.86 14.96 23.40
CA LYS A 133 -2.26 15.37 23.20
C LYS A 133 -2.37 16.32 21.99
N LYS A 134 -3.29 16.00 21.06
CA LYS A 134 -3.59 16.75 19.83
C LYS A 134 -2.47 16.78 18.78
N THR A 135 -1.52 15.87 18.83
CA THR A 135 -0.48 15.78 17.80
C THR A 135 -0.69 14.51 16.99
N GLY A 136 -0.63 14.64 15.68
CA GLY A 136 -0.69 13.55 14.72
C GLY A 136 0.35 13.72 13.62
N ALA A 137 0.49 12.72 12.79
CA ALA A 137 1.34 12.78 11.60
C ALA A 137 0.57 12.28 10.39
N ILE A 138 0.68 13.01 9.29
CA ILE A 138 0.14 12.60 8.00
C ILE A 138 1.32 12.19 7.11
N VAL A 139 1.28 10.95 6.65
CA VAL A 139 2.28 10.41 5.71
C VAL A 139 1.61 10.23 4.35
N LYS A 140 2.21 10.84 3.33
CA LYS A 140 1.87 10.63 1.93
C LYS A 140 3.10 10.10 1.22
N LYS A 141 3.01 8.89 0.66
CA LYS A 141 4.11 8.27 -0.07
C LYS A 141 3.62 7.90 -1.48
N THR A 142 4.35 8.36 -2.49
CA THR A 142 4.17 7.91 -3.86
C THR A 142 5.43 7.19 -4.30
N THR A 143 5.28 5.97 -4.78
CA THR A 143 6.37 5.17 -5.36
C THR A 143 6.05 4.93 -6.82
N LEU A 144 6.95 5.30 -7.70
CA LEU A 144 6.92 4.99 -9.12
C LEU A 144 7.97 3.92 -9.40
N TYR A 145 7.56 2.89 -10.11
CA TYR A 145 8.44 1.82 -10.55
C TYR A 145 8.77 2.06 -12.02
N LYS A 146 10.05 2.01 -12.36
CA LYS A 146 10.56 2.17 -13.73
C LYS A 146 11.52 1.03 -14.02
N ASP A 147 11.60 0.66 -15.29
CA ASP A 147 12.58 -0.31 -15.79
C ASP A 147 12.54 -1.64 -15.01
N ALA A 148 11.31 -2.14 -14.77
CA ALA A 148 11.13 -3.41 -14.08
C ALA A 148 11.66 -4.57 -14.92
N ILE A 149 12.65 -5.29 -14.38
CA ILE A 149 13.28 -6.46 -15.01
C ILE A 149 12.75 -7.72 -14.33
N VAL A 150 12.27 -8.68 -15.11
CA VAL A 150 11.76 -9.96 -14.60
C VAL A 150 12.74 -11.07 -14.95
N ASN A 151 13.10 -11.88 -13.95
CA ASN A 151 13.94 -13.06 -14.10
C ASN A 151 15.36 -12.79 -14.68
N ASN A 152 16.00 -11.71 -14.25
CA ASN A 152 17.40 -11.49 -14.58
C ASN A 152 18.29 -12.01 -13.43
N ASN A 153 19.21 -12.93 -13.75
CA ASN A 153 20.17 -13.50 -12.78
C ASN A 153 21.13 -12.45 -12.18
N GLU A 154 21.19 -11.25 -12.77
CA GLU A 154 22.00 -10.13 -12.28
C GLU A 154 21.35 -9.37 -11.10
N ILE A 155 20.06 -9.62 -10.81
CA ILE A 155 19.32 -8.92 -9.75
C ILE A 155 19.93 -9.19 -8.38
N ASP A 156 20.41 -10.40 -8.12
CA ASP A 156 21.02 -10.78 -6.83
C ASP A 156 22.28 -9.97 -6.50
N THR A 157 23.04 -9.59 -7.51
CA THR A 157 24.25 -8.77 -7.33
C THR A 157 23.94 -7.29 -7.14
N ALA A 158 22.84 -6.77 -7.71
CA ALA A 158 22.43 -5.38 -7.57
C ALA A 158 21.79 -5.10 -6.20
N PHE A 159 21.00 -6.03 -5.67
CA PHE A 159 20.39 -5.89 -4.34
C PHE A 159 21.42 -5.97 -3.19
N ASN A 160 22.51 -6.72 -3.39
CA ASN A 160 23.58 -6.80 -2.40
C ASN A 160 24.48 -5.55 -2.37
N LYS A 161 24.44 -4.70 -3.40
CA LYS A 161 25.32 -3.51 -3.53
C LYS A 161 24.74 -2.19 -2.99
N LYS A 162 23.44 -2.11 -2.70
CA LYS A 162 22.82 -0.86 -2.20
C LYS A 162 21.88 -1.10 -1.03
N ARG A 163 22.39 -1.50 0.10
CA ARG A 163 21.78 -1.09 1.35
C ARG A 163 22.08 0.39 1.52
N ILE A 164 21.08 1.24 1.39
CA ILE A 164 21.18 2.63 1.84
C ILE A 164 21.43 2.54 3.35
N ASP A 165 22.62 2.93 3.79
CA ASP A 165 22.88 3.09 5.21
C ASP A 165 21.95 4.20 5.72
N PRO A 166 21.03 3.91 6.66
CA PRO A 166 20.14 4.93 7.21
C PRO A 166 20.87 6.12 7.81
N ASN A 167 22.15 5.95 8.19
CA ASN A 167 23.00 6.99 8.70
C ASN A 167 23.64 7.89 7.62
N SER A 168 23.52 7.50 6.35
CA SER A 168 24.07 8.27 5.22
C SER A 168 23.12 9.34 4.69
N ILE A 169 21.89 9.44 5.19
CA ILE A 169 20.96 10.50 4.85
C ILE A 169 21.26 11.68 5.80
N PRO A 170 21.84 12.80 5.31
CA PRO A 170 22.03 13.96 6.15
C PRO A 170 20.66 14.45 6.60
N MET A 171 20.36 14.32 7.90
CA MET A 171 19.22 15.01 8.47
C MET A 171 19.56 16.48 8.50
N ASP A 172 19.03 17.23 7.55
CA ASP A 172 19.07 18.69 7.62
C ASP A 172 18.16 19.17 8.76
N THR A 173 18.76 19.27 9.94
CA THR A 173 18.10 19.77 11.16
C THR A 173 17.98 21.29 11.17
N THR A 174 18.63 22.00 10.25
CA THR A 174 18.68 23.47 10.22
C THR A 174 17.42 24.10 9.64
N GLY A 175 16.73 23.40 8.72
CA GLY A 175 15.49 23.88 8.11
C GLY A 175 14.28 23.92 9.05
N TRP A 176 14.31 23.19 10.17
CA TRP A 176 13.19 23.12 11.12
C TRP A 176 13.26 24.19 12.23
N ALA A 177 14.43 24.70 12.52
CA ALA A 177 14.61 25.72 13.55
C ALA A 177 14.13 27.12 13.09
N SER A 178 14.21 27.42 11.80
CA SER A 178 13.87 28.76 11.26
C SER A 178 12.36 28.99 11.04
N LYS A 179 11.51 27.94 11.08
CA LYS A 179 10.04 28.06 10.90
C LYS A 179 9.24 28.17 12.20
N ARG A 180 9.88 28.24 13.35
CA ARG A 180 9.20 28.35 14.66
C ARG A 180 9.13 29.76 15.23
N LEU A 181 9.63 30.74 14.51
CA LEU A 181 9.61 32.15 14.94
C LEU A 181 8.96 33.03 13.86
N GLY A 182 7.69 32.78 13.60
CA GLY A 182 6.85 33.61 12.77
C GLY A 182 5.41 33.39 13.16
#